data_dd2b2ba80890cf0b8d5a89c8625f1703
#
_entry.id   dd2b2ba80890cf0b8d5a89c8625f1703
#
_cell.length_a   1.000
_cell.length_b   1.000
_cell.length_c   1.000
_cell.angle_alpha   90.00
_cell.angle_beta   90.00
_cell.angle_gamma   90.00
#
_symmetry.space_group_name_H-M   'P 1'
#
loop_
_entity.id
_entity.type
_entity.pdbx_description
1 polymer ?
#
loop_
_entity_poly.entity_id
_entity_poly.type
_entity_poly.pdbx_seq_one_letter_code
_entity_poly.pdbx_strand_id
1 'polypeptide(L)'
;MADTSVAHAHESHHPEHQDDANLWEGAKEPFKASYGKLMMWYFLLSDAFTFAGFLIAYGALRFSMPTWPEPDFVFASFPFVNAHWPLIFVTFMTFVLIFSSVTMVRAVQEGHRENRKGVVFWMLLTILGGATFLGSQAYEWTTLIVKENMTVSQNPFGRHIADGIYLNADGTEAKNEDGSPKTFQKNESYLLHKHDGEFDIPKVKYTTGAYAGQVKEAGFGPKAFGALFFFITGFHGFHVFSGVLFLTIIMINAASGLYAARKNGYEMVEKMGLYWHFVDLVWVFVFLVFYLL
;
A
#
# COMPACT_ATOMS: atom_id res chain seq x y z
N MET A 1 79.15 -49.89 2.82
CA MET A 1 78.46 -49.37 3.99
C MET A 1 78.01 -48.00 3.63
N ALA A 2 76.75 -47.85 3.24
CA ALA A 2 76.18 -46.60 2.81
C ALA A 2 75.33 -46.10 3.99
N ASP A 3 75.63 -44.87 4.39
CA ASP A 3 74.90 -44.14 5.42
C ASP A 3 73.93 -43.23 4.72
N THR A 4 72.65 -43.49 4.87
CA THR A 4 71.55 -42.73 4.34
C THR A 4 71.00 -41.81 5.41
N SER A 5 71.47 -40.56 5.40
CA SER A 5 70.90 -39.49 6.23
C SER A 5 69.60 -38.98 5.59
N VAL A 6 68.49 -39.29 6.25
CA VAL A 6 67.16 -38.76 5.94
C VAL A 6 67.11 -37.31 6.45
N ALA A 7 67.05 -36.35 5.52
CA ALA A 7 66.79 -34.95 5.84
C ALA A 7 65.32 -34.78 6.17
N HIS A 8 64.98 -34.53 7.42
CA HIS A 8 63.69 -34.02 7.84
C HIS A 8 63.54 -32.58 7.36
N ALA A 9 62.67 -32.36 6.39
CA ALA A 9 62.19 -31.05 6.07
C ALA A 9 61.30 -30.54 7.20
N HIS A 10 61.81 -29.56 7.94
CA HIS A 10 61.03 -28.76 8.87
C HIS A 10 60.10 -27.87 8.01
N GLU A 11 58.84 -28.26 7.87
CA GLU A 11 57.79 -27.33 7.51
C GLU A 11 57.65 -26.30 8.64
N SER A 12 58.21 -25.15 8.41
CA SER A 12 57.96 -23.95 9.23
C SER A 12 56.52 -23.51 8.99
N HIS A 13 55.59 -23.93 9.84
CA HIS A 13 54.33 -23.22 10.00
C HIS A 13 54.69 -21.79 10.42
N HIS A 14 54.75 -20.90 9.43
CA HIS A 14 54.57 -19.50 9.68
C HIS A 14 53.09 -19.33 10.13
N PRO A 15 52.83 -18.85 11.36
CA PRO A 15 51.50 -18.36 11.66
C PRO A 15 51.26 -17.22 10.67
N GLU A 16 50.22 -17.33 9.87
CA GLU A 16 49.70 -16.21 9.09
C GLU A 16 49.59 -15.04 10.09
N HIS A 17 50.46 -14.07 9.95
CA HIS A 17 50.27 -12.75 10.50
C HIS A 17 48.96 -12.25 9.88
N GLN A 18 47.82 -12.51 10.52
CA GLN A 18 46.64 -11.74 10.31
C GLN A 18 47.05 -10.30 10.56
N ASP A 19 47.06 -9.54 9.48
CA ASP A 19 47.42 -8.13 9.47
C ASP A 19 46.71 -7.40 10.60
N ASP A 20 47.43 -7.13 11.69
CA ASP A 20 46.94 -6.25 12.76
C ASP A 20 46.64 -4.84 12.29
N ALA A 21 47.00 -4.52 11.02
CA ALA A 21 46.69 -3.28 10.35
C ALA A 21 45.16 -3.04 10.17
N ASN A 22 44.34 -4.09 10.13
CA ASN A 22 42.89 -3.96 9.94
C ASN A 22 42.11 -3.72 11.23
N LEU A 23 42.73 -3.71 12.40
CA LEU A 23 42.04 -3.43 13.67
C LEU A 23 41.52 -2.00 13.77
N TRP A 24 42.08 -1.07 13.00
CA TRP A 24 41.71 0.34 12.98
C TRP A 24 40.80 0.72 11.77
N GLU A 25 40.56 -0.18 10.82
CA GLU A 25 39.71 0.05 9.66
C GLU A 25 38.22 -0.15 9.95
N GLY A 26 37.85 -0.38 11.19
CA GLY A 26 36.47 -0.62 11.62
C GLY A 26 36.13 -2.11 11.71
N ALA A 27 34.94 -2.39 12.20
CA ALA A 27 34.43 -3.76 12.31
C ALA A 27 34.28 -4.42 10.94
N LYS A 28 34.52 -5.75 10.87
CA LYS A 28 34.22 -6.53 9.65
C LYS A 28 32.76 -6.30 9.22
N GLU A 29 32.52 -6.24 7.91
CA GLU A 29 31.18 -6.05 7.37
C GLU A 29 30.18 -7.03 8.00
N PRO A 30 29.15 -6.56 8.71
CA PRO A 30 28.15 -7.44 9.29
C PRO A 30 27.41 -8.18 8.16
N PHE A 31 27.25 -9.48 8.30
CA PHE A 31 26.50 -10.34 7.37
C PHE A 31 27.08 -10.46 5.94
N LYS A 32 28.31 -10.05 5.68
CA LYS A 32 28.91 -10.00 4.32
C LYS A 32 28.05 -9.25 3.30
N ALA A 33 27.27 -8.26 3.76
CA ALA A 33 26.43 -7.44 2.93
C ALA A 33 27.15 -6.15 2.54
N SER A 34 26.97 -5.70 1.30
CA SER A 34 27.53 -4.41 0.87
C SER A 34 26.91 -3.27 1.67
N TYR A 35 27.69 -2.21 1.89
CA TYR A 35 27.23 -1.00 2.61
C TYR A 35 25.93 -0.43 2.02
N GLY A 36 25.76 -0.45 0.70
CA GLY A 36 24.55 0.03 0.05
C GLY A 36 23.30 -0.81 0.34
N LYS A 37 23.43 -2.14 0.52
CA LYS A 37 22.32 -3.01 0.96
C LYS A 37 21.96 -2.70 2.40
N LEU A 38 22.94 -2.51 3.28
CA LEU A 38 22.71 -2.17 4.68
C LEU A 38 21.96 -0.84 4.80
N MET A 39 22.38 0.19 4.06
CA MET A 39 21.69 1.49 4.05
C MET A 39 20.26 1.38 3.52
N MET A 40 20.01 0.56 2.49
CA MET A 40 18.66 0.28 2.02
C MET A 40 17.79 -0.34 3.13
N TRP A 41 18.31 -1.30 3.88
CA TRP A 41 17.60 -1.89 5.02
C TRP A 41 17.23 -0.86 6.10
N TYR A 42 18.13 0.03 6.46
CA TYR A 42 17.83 1.10 7.43
C TYR A 42 16.76 2.06 6.91
N PHE A 43 16.84 2.41 5.64
CA PHE A 43 15.81 3.24 5.00
C PHE A 43 14.44 2.56 5.03
N LEU A 44 14.35 1.30 4.62
CA LEU A 44 13.09 0.54 4.61
C LEU A 44 12.51 0.35 6.03
N LEU A 45 13.37 0.12 7.01
CA LEU A 45 12.95 0.00 8.41
C LEU A 45 12.36 1.32 8.94
N SER A 46 13.02 2.43 8.67
CA SER A 46 12.53 3.78 9.02
C SER A 46 11.16 4.05 8.40
N ASP A 47 10.99 3.70 7.13
CA ASP A 47 9.75 3.90 6.40
C ASP A 47 8.63 2.96 6.89
N ALA A 48 8.97 1.72 7.25
CA ALA A 48 8.04 0.78 7.89
C ALA A 48 7.46 1.33 9.20
N PHE A 49 8.27 1.95 10.04
CA PHE A 49 7.79 2.60 11.28
C PHE A 49 6.85 3.77 10.98
N THR A 50 7.12 4.54 9.94
CA THR A 50 6.27 5.65 9.52
C THR A 50 4.88 5.15 9.09
N PHE A 51 4.82 4.15 8.20
CA PHE A 51 3.56 3.54 7.79
C PHE A 51 2.82 2.88 8.95
N ALA A 52 3.54 2.16 9.82
CA ALA A 52 2.95 1.55 11.00
C ALA A 52 2.30 2.61 11.91
N GLY A 53 2.95 3.75 12.12
CA GLY A 53 2.40 4.87 12.88
C GLY A 53 1.08 5.39 12.30
N PHE A 54 0.99 5.54 10.97
CA PHE A 54 -0.24 5.97 10.31
C PHE A 54 -1.36 4.94 10.40
N LEU A 55 -1.08 3.67 10.22
CA LEU A 55 -2.07 2.59 10.33
C LEU A 55 -2.56 2.42 11.77
N ILE A 56 -1.69 2.57 12.76
CA ILE A 56 -2.07 2.57 14.18
C ILE A 56 -2.96 3.77 14.50
N ALA A 57 -2.63 4.96 13.99
CA ALA A 57 -3.46 6.16 14.16
C ALA A 57 -4.86 5.97 13.54
N TYR A 58 -4.94 5.37 12.33
CA TYR A 58 -6.21 5.01 11.71
C TYR A 58 -7.02 4.06 12.59
N GLY A 59 -6.41 2.98 13.07
CA GLY A 59 -7.07 2.01 13.97
C GLY A 59 -7.57 2.65 15.26
N ALA A 60 -6.75 3.49 15.90
CA ALA A 60 -7.13 4.20 17.12
C ALA A 60 -8.35 5.12 16.91
N LEU A 61 -8.37 5.88 15.79
CA LEU A 61 -9.49 6.75 15.45
C LEU A 61 -10.75 5.95 15.10
N ARG A 62 -10.61 4.85 14.37
CA ARG A 62 -11.74 3.96 14.07
C ARG A 62 -12.43 3.44 15.35
N PHE A 63 -11.65 2.99 16.32
CA PHE A 63 -12.20 2.48 17.60
C PHE A 63 -12.71 3.58 18.52
N SER A 64 -12.26 4.82 18.38
CA SER A 64 -12.71 5.94 19.23
C SER A 64 -14.01 6.58 18.74
N MET A 65 -14.42 6.36 17.49
CA MET A 65 -15.61 6.97 16.90
C MET A 65 -16.82 6.03 16.97
N PRO A 66 -18.03 6.56 17.23
CA PRO A 66 -19.24 5.74 17.36
C PRO A 66 -19.69 5.11 16.04
N THR A 67 -19.36 5.73 14.91
CA THR A 67 -19.68 5.23 13.56
C THR A 67 -18.46 5.36 12.66
N TRP A 68 -18.28 4.37 11.80
CA TRP A 68 -17.20 4.34 10.81
C TRP A 68 -17.75 3.82 9.48
N PRO A 69 -17.39 4.40 8.35
CA PRO A 69 -17.87 3.95 7.04
C PRO A 69 -17.52 2.47 6.80
N GLU A 70 -18.42 1.76 6.16
CA GLU A 70 -18.24 0.36 5.80
C GLU A 70 -17.46 0.25 4.49
N PRO A 71 -16.31 -0.49 4.45
CA PRO A 71 -15.48 -0.56 3.26
C PRO A 71 -16.24 -1.09 2.03
N ASP A 72 -17.08 -2.11 2.21
CA ASP A 72 -17.87 -2.71 1.13
C ASP A 72 -18.82 -1.70 0.46
N PHE A 73 -19.32 -0.74 1.24
CA PHE A 73 -20.20 0.31 0.73
C PHE A 73 -19.42 1.45 0.06
N VAL A 74 -18.25 1.83 0.61
CA VAL A 74 -17.40 2.91 0.07
C VAL A 74 -16.72 2.49 -1.24
N PHE A 75 -16.21 1.25 -1.30
CA PHE A 75 -15.41 0.75 -2.41
C PHE A 75 -16.17 -0.22 -3.33
N ALA A 76 -17.44 0.06 -3.56
CA ALA A 76 -18.32 -0.77 -4.38
C ALA A 76 -18.25 -0.49 -5.90
N SER A 77 -17.51 0.55 -6.32
CA SER A 77 -17.46 0.97 -7.72
C SER A 77 -16.48 0.13 -8.54
N PHE A 78 -16.94 -0.42 -9.68
CA PHE A 78 -16.09 -1.12 -10.64
C PHE A 78 -15.97 -0.32 -11.94
N PRO A 79 -14.76 -0.19 -12.54
CA PRO A 79 -14.60 0.50 -13.81
C PRO A 79 -15.34 -0.22 -14.93
N PHE A 80 -16.02 0.56 -15.79
CA PHE A 80 -16.75 0.09 -16.98
C PHE A 80 -18.02 -0.73 -16.74
N VAL A 81 -18.37 -1.08 -15.51
CA VAL A 81 -19.58 -1.83 -15.18
C VAL A 81 -20.35 -1.10 -14.08
N ASN A 82 -21.64 -0.84 -14.30
CA ASN A 82 -22.52 -0.25 -13.29
C ASN A 82 -23.03 -1.30 -12.27
N ALA A 83 -22.22 -2.32 -11.98
CA ALA A 83 -22.54 -3.35 -11.00
C ALA A 83 -21.86 -3.03 -9.67
N HIS A 84 -22.60 -3.14 -8.58
CA HIS A 84 -22.10 -3.08 -7.23
C HIS A 84 -21.32 -4.38 -6.91
N TRP A 85 -20.01 -4.35 -7.14
CA TRP A 85 -19.13 -5.46 -6.79
C TRP A 85 -18.12 -4.97 -5.76
N PRO A 86 -18.44 -5.10 -4.46
CA PRO A 86 -17.58 -4.62 -3.41
C PRO A 86 -16.21 -5.28 -3.49
N LEU A 87 -15.16 -4.48 -3.29
CA LEU A 87 -13.76 -4.89 -3.14
C LEU A 87 -13.11 -5.63 -4.32
N ILE A 88 -13.83 -6.00 -5.39
CA ILE A 88 -13.24 -6.76 -6.51
C ILE A 88 -12.18 -5.95 -7.23
N PHE A 89 -12.42 -4.66 -7.44
CA PHE A 89 -11.45 -3.78 -8.11
C PHE A 89 -10.15 -3.65 -7.32
N VAL A 90 -10.25 -3.44 -6.03
CA VAL A 90 -9.07 -3.31 -5.16
C VAL A 90 -8.32 -4.65 -5.01
N THR A 91 -9.07 -5.75 -4.96
CA THR A 91 -8.49 -7.10 -4.99
C THR A 91 -7.70 -7.32 -6.28
N PHE A 92 -8.24 -6.91 -7.43
CA PHE A 92 -7.52 -6.97 -8.71
C PHE A 92 -6.22 -6.14 -8.65
N MET A 93 -6.25 -4.90 -8.14
CA MET A 93 -5.06 -4.07 -7.95
C MET A 93 -4.00 -4.76 -7.10
N THR A 94 -4.42 -5.42 -6.02
CA THR A 94 -3.54 -6.17 -5.12
C THR A 94 -2.88 -7.34 -5.84
N PHE A 95 -3.62 -8.11 -6.64
CA PHE A 95 -3.04 -9.20 -7.45
C PHE A 95 -2.04 -8.69 -8.49
N VAL A 96 -2.30 -7.54 -9.12
CA VAL A 96 -1.35 -6.92 -10.07
C VAL A 96 -0.02 -6.60 -9.37
N LEU A 97 -0.04 -6.04 -8.14
CA LEU A 97 1.17 -5.79 -7.37
C LEU A 97 1.88 -7.08 -6.98
N ILE A 98 1.17 -8.08 -6.45
CA ILE A 98 1.77 -9.38 -6.09
C ILE A 98 2.44 -10.02 -7.31
N PHE A 99 1.80 -9.96 -8.49
CA PHE A 99 2.40 -10.45 -9.72
C PHE A 99 3.64 -9.64 -10.12
N SER A 100 3.61 -8.32 -9.97
CA SER A 100 4.78 -7.46 -10.22
C SER A 100 5.94 -7.78 -9.27
N SER A 101 5.63 -8.15 -8.03
CA SER A 101 6.63 -8.62 -7.06
C SER A 101 7.32 -9.91 -7.53
N VAL A 102 6.56 -10.88 -8.06
CA VAL A 102 7.12 -12.10 -8.66
C VAL A 102 8.01 -11.79 -9.86
N THR A 103 7.59 -10.89 -10.74
CA THR A 103 8.42 -10.49 -11.89
C THR A 103 9.72 -9.81 -11.46
N MET A 104 9.71 -9.05 -10.36
CA MET A 104 10.90 -8.44 -9.79
C MET A 104 11.88 -9.48 -9.23
N VAL A 105 11.40 -10.52 -8.54
CA VAL A 105 12.24 -11.65 -8.10
C VAL A 105 12.93 -12.30 -9.30
N ARG A 106 12.20 -12.51 -10.39
CA ARG A 106 12.77 -13.07 -11.62
C ARG A 106 13.83 -12.14 -12.24
N ALA A 107 13.62 -10.82 -12.22
CA ALA A 107 14.60 -9.85 -12.68
C ALA A 107 15.91 -9.94 -11.88
N VAL A 108 15.82 -10.04 -10.55
CA VAL A 108 17.00 -10.23 -9.67
C VAL A 108 17.70 -11.55 -9.96
N GLN A 109 16.96 -12.65 -10.14
CA GLN A 109 17.52 -13.95 -10.46
C GLN A 109 18.28 -13.95 -11.79
N GLU A 110 17.72 -13.31 -12.84
CA GLU A 110 18.42 -13.14 -14.11
C GLU A 110 19.63 -12.20 -14.00
N GLY A 111 19.59 -11.22 -13.09
CA GLY A 111 20.72 -10.38 -12.74
C GLY A 111 21.90 -11.18 -12.17
N HIS A 112 21.64 -12.15 -11.29
CA HIS A 112 22.68 -13.06 -10.78
C HIS A 112 23.25 -14.00 -11.85
N ARG A 113 22.49 -14.26 -12.91
CA ARG A 113 22.94 -15.06 -14.06
C ARG A 113 23.63 -14.21 -15.15
N GLU A 114 23.77 -12.90 -14.90
CA GLU A 114 24.32 -11.94 -15.86
C GLU A 114 23.58 -11.91 -17.21
N ASN A 115 22.32 -12.37 -17.23
CA ASN A 115 21.49 -12.38 -18.43
C ASN A 115 20.81 -11.03 -18.65
N ARG A 116 21.48 -10.13 -19.37
CA ARG A 116 20.99 -8.78 -19.68
C ARG A 116 19.58 -8.74 -20.26
N LYS A 117 19.29 -9.61 -21.23
CA LYS A 117 17.96 -9.62 -21.90
C LYS A 117 16.86 -10.05 -20.92
N GLY A 118 17.14 -11.05 -20.07
CA GLY A 118 16.22 -11.50 -19.03
C GLY A 118 15.93 -10.40 -18.01
N VAL A 119 16.95 -9.71 -17.51
CA VAL A 119 16.78 -8.59 -16.57
C VAL A 119 15.88 -7.52 -17.15
N VAL A 120 16.15 -7.04 -18.36
CA VAL A 120 15.36 -5.98 -19.01
C VAL A 120 13.91 -6.42 -19.21
N PHE A 121 13.67 -7.64 -19.65
CA PHE A 121 12.32 -8.15 -19.89
C PHE A 121 11.49 -8.23 -18.59
N TRP A 122 12.06 -8.82 -17.54
CA TRP A 122 11.34 -8.98 -16.26
C TRP A 122 11.15 -7.63 -15.55
N MET A 123 12.12 -6.71 -15.63
CA MET A 123 11.96 -5.35 -15.10
C MET A 123 10.88 -4.58 -15.84
N LEU A 124 10.78 -4.73 -17.18
CA LEU A 124 9.71 -4.11 -17.95
C LEU A 124 8.33 -4.58 -17.47
N LEU A 125 8.15 -5.88 -17.22
CA LEU A 125 6.89 -6.41 -16.68
C LEU A 125 6.58 -5.85 -15.28
N THR A 126 7.60 -5.70 -14.43
CA THR A 126 7.45 -5.08 -13.11
C THR A 126 6.99 -3.63 -13.23
N ILE A 127 7.60 -2.85 -14.11
CA ILE A 127 7.24 -1.46 -14.38
C ILE A 127 5.80 -1.35 -14.89
N LEU A 128 5.39 -2.22 -15.82
CA LEU A 128 4.02 -2.27 -16.32
C LEU A 128 3.02 -2.59 -15.20
N GLY A 129 3.34 -3.54 -14.32
CA GLY A 129 2.52 -3.84 -13.14
C GLY A 129 2.37 -2.64 -12.21
N GLY A 130 3.47 -1.97 -11.87
CA GLY A 130 3.45 -0.75 -11.06
C GLY A 130 2.69 0.41 -11.70
N ALA A 131 2.84 0.61 -13.01
CA ALA A 131 2.11 1.64 -13.74
C ALA A 131 0.60 1.33 -13.81
N THR A 132 0.22 0.06 -13.99
CA THR A 132 -1.18 -0.39 -13.93
C THR A 132 -1.79 -0.12 -12.57
N PHE A 133 -1.07 -0.42 -11.50
CA PHE A 133 -1.51 -0.12 -10.13
C PHE A 133 -1.73 1.39 -9.93
N LEU A 134 -0.77 2.23 -10.32
CA LEU A 134 -0.92 3.69 -10.20
C LEU A 134 -2.11 4.23 -11.00
N GLY A 135 -2.34 3.70 -12.21
CA GLY A 135 -3.52 4.05 -13.02
C GLY A 135 -4.83 3.65 -12.35
N SER A 136 -4.87 2.46 -11.76
CA SER A 136 -6.03 1.98 -11.01
C SER A 136 -6.30 2.81 -9.75
N GLN A 137 -5.26 3.18 -9.01
CA GLN A 137 -5.38 4.05 -7.84
C GLN A 137 -5.88 5.46 -8.21
N ALA A 138 -5.37 6.01 -9.32
CA ALA A 138 -5.85 7.29 -9.84
C ALA A 138 -7.33 7.23 -10.25
N TYR A 139 -7.77 6.13 -10.84
CA TYR A 139 -9.17 5.90 -11.18
C TYR A 139 -10.05 5.84 -9.93
N GLU A 140 -9.66 5.09 -8.90
CA GLU A 140 -10.37 4.99 -7.63
C GLU A 140 -10.53 6.37 -6.98
N TRP A 141 -9.46 7.14 -6.89
CA TRP A 141 -9.50 8.51 -6.36
C TRP A 141 -10.41 9.42 -7.18
N THR A 142 -10.34 9.35 -8.50
CA THR A 142 -11.21 10.15 -9.38
C THR A 142 -12.67 9.81 -9.12
N THR A 143 -13.01 8.54 -8.94
CA THR A 143 -14.37 8.12 -8.62
C THR A 143 -14.83 8.66 -7.27
N LEU A 144 -14.03 8.51 -6.22
CA LEU A 144 -14.37 8.99 -4.88
C LEU A 144 -14.49 10.53 -4.82
N ILE A 145 -13.60 11.25 -5.49
CA ILE A 145 -13.59 12.72 -5.47
C ILE A 145 -14.68 13.30 -6.37
N VAL A 146 -14.81 12.81 -7.61
CA VAL A 146 -15.68 13.44 -8.62
C VAL A 146 -17.12 12.92 -8.54
N LYS A 147 -17.31 11.61 -8.36
CA LYS A 147 -18.65 11.02 -8.31
C LYS A 147 -19.26 11.09 -6.92
N GLU A 148 -18.49 10.70 -5.90
CA GLU A 148 -18.99 10.60 -4.53
C GLU A 148 -18.75 11.89 -3.70
N ASN A 149 -18.05 12.86 -4.26
CA ASN A 149 -17.69 14.13 -3.61
C ASN A 149 -16.96 13.97 -2.26
N MET A 150 -16.22 12.88 -2.09
CA MET A 150 -15.39 12.64 -0.92
C MET A 150 -14.10 13.45 -1.00
N THR A 151 -13.76 14.17 0.06
CA THR A 151 -12.53 14.97 0.13
C THR A 151 -11.80 14.73 1.46
N VAL A 152 -10.61 15.28 1.61
CA VAL A 152 -9.85 15.25 2.86
C VAL A 152 -10.63 15.87 4.04
N SER A 153 -11.45 16.88 3.78
CA SER A 153 -12.21 17.60 4.80
C SER A 153 -13.67 17.20 4.92
N GLN A 154 -14.18 16.41 3.97
CA GLN A 154 -15.60 16.06 3.86
C GLN A 154 -15.78 14.62 3.44
N ASN A 155 -16.53 13.88 4.24
CA ASN A 155 -16.84 12.47 4.00
C ASN A 155 -18.35 12.29 3.87
N PRO A 156 -18.88 12.05 2.65
CA PRO A 156 -20.31 11.87 2.44
C PRO A 156 -20.84 10.50 2.89
N PHE A 157 -19.96 9.56 3.18
CA PHE A 157 -20.32 8.21 3.64
C PHE A 157 -20.60 8.22 5.13
N GLY A 158 -21.89 8.11 5.49
CA GLY A 158 -22.34 8.04 6.87
C GLY A 158 -22.84 6.65 7.27
N ARG A 159 -23.10 6.46 8.55
CA ARG A 159 -23.67 5.24 9.12
C ARG A 159 -24.66 5.59 10.22
N HIS A 160 -25.82 4.95 10.22
CA HIS A 160 -26.85 5.21 11.23
C HIS A 160 -26.47 4.65 12.60
N ILE A 161 -26.67 5.48 13.65
CA ILE A 161 -26.32 5.12 15.05
C ILE A 161 -27.40 4.32 15.76
N ALA A 162 -28.64 4.33 15.25
CA ALA A 162 -29.80 3.63 15.79
C ALA A 162 -30.82 3.42 14.66
N ASP A 163 -31.83 2.59 14.92
CA ASP A 163 -32.92 2.38 13.97
C ASP A 163 -33.82 3.62 13.87
N GLY A 164 -34.40 3.84 12.72
CA GLY A 164 -35.23 5.01 12.51
C GLY A 164 -35.99 5.00 11.19
N ILE A 165 -36.60 6.15 10.90
CA ILE A 165 -37.42 6.40 9.72
C ILE A 165 -36.93 7.66 9.05
N TYR A 166 -36.85 7.67 7.72
CA TYR A 166 -36.56 8.86 6.94
C TYR A 166 -37.77 9.80 6.92
N LEU A 167 -37.53 11.09 7.00
CA LEU A 167 -38.54 12.13 6.91
C LEU A 167 -38.36 12.93 5.61
N ASN A 168 -39.47 13.36 5.03
CA ASN A 168 -39.50 14.33 3.96
C ASN A 168 -39.11 15.72 4.46
N ALA A 169 -38.88 16.67 3.56
CA ALA A 169 -38.61 18.07 3.89
C ALA A 169 -39.69 18.68 4.79
N ASP A 170 -40.95 18.28 4.61
CA ASP A 170 -42.13 18.71 5.35
C ASP A 170 -42.25 18.09 6.76
N GLY A 171 -41.33 17.22 7.16
CA GLY A 171 -41.39 16.50 8.43
C GLY A 171 -42.32 15.31 8.46
N THR A 172 -42.97 14.96 7.35
CA THR A 172 -43.78 13.74 7.20
C THR A 172 -42.88 12.52 6.97
N GLU A 173 -43.36 11.33 7.34
CA GLU A 173 -42.63 10.09 7.13
C GLU A 173 -42.47 9.81 5.61
N ALA A 174 -41.22 9.63 5.18
CA ALA A 174 -40.93 9.22 3.80
C ALA A 174 -41.47 7.80 3.56
N LYS A 175 -42.13 7.59 2.42
CA LYS A 175 -42.73 6.30 2.06
C LYS A 175 -42.00 5.69 0.88
N ASN A 176 -41.90 4.37 0.89
CA ASN A 176 -41.47 3.57 -0.27
C ASN A 176 -42.58 3.55 -1.34
N GLU A 177 -42.29 3.03 -2.52
CA GLU A 177 -43.24 2.85 -3.60
C GLU A 177 -44.46 2.02 -3.19
N ASP A 178 -44.31 1.12 -2.22
CA ASP A 178 -45.38 0.28 -1.65
C ASP A 178 -46.19 0.99 -0.56
N GLY A 179 -45.98 2.28 -0.30
CA GLY A 179 -46.68 3.05 0.74
C GLY A 179 -46.21 2.78 2.16
N SER A 180 -45.26 1.88 2.40
CA SER A 180 -44.64 1.60 3.72
C SER A 180 -43.67 2.72 4.07
N PRO A 181 -43.49 3.05 5.38
CA PRO A 181 -42.49 4.03 5.79
C PRO A 181 -41.08 3.56 5.42
N LYS A 182 -40.26 4.45 4.89
CA LYS A 182 -38.85 4.18 4.58
C LYS A 182 -38.06 4.14 5.87
N THR A 183 -37.77 2.94 6.35
CA THR A 183 -37.02 2.67 7.59
C THR A 183 -35.56 2.36 7.30
N PHE A 184 -34.72 2.57 8.29
CA PHE A 184 -33.32 2.16 8.29
C PHE A 184 -32.97 1.48 9.61
N GLN A 185 -31.96 0.61 9.58
CA GLN A 185 -31.47 -0.11 10.74
C GLN A 185 -30.20 0.54 11.31
N LYS A 186 -29.91 0.24 12.57
CA LYS A 186 -28.63 0.60 13.20
C LYS A 186 -27.47 -0.01 12.37
N ASN A 187 -26.44 0.78 12.18
CA ASN A 187 -25.27 0.44 11.36
C ASN A 187 -25.51 0.36 9.85
N GLU A 188 -26.67 0.69 9.35
CA GLU A 188 -26.90 0.83 7.91
C GLU A 188 -26.13 2.02 7.38
N SER A 189 -25.42 1.82 6.27
CA SER A 189 -24.62 2.84 5.59
C SER A 189 -25.47 3.68 4.65
N TYR A 190 -25.16 4.96 4.54
CA TYR A 190 -25.81 5.87 3.59
C TYR A 190 -24.79 6.78 2.91
N LEU A 191 -25.13 7.24 1.72
CA LEU A 191 -24.37 8.20 0.95
C LEU A 191 -25.14 9.51 0.83
N LEU A 192 -24.50 10.63 1.15
CA LEU A 192 -25.05 11.97 0.91
C LEU A 192 -24.73 12.39 -0.51
N HIS A 193 -25.75 12.53 -1.34
CA HIS A 193 -25.60 13.00 -2.70
C HIS A 193 -25.52 14.54 -2.74
N LYS A 194 -24.69 15.05 -3.67
CA LYS A 194 -24.59 16.46 -3.92
C LYS A 194 -25.45 16.84 -5.14
N HIS A 195 -26.40 17.74 -4.94
CA HIS A 195 -27.25 18.26 -6.00
C HIS A 195 -27.11 19.78 -6.05
N ASP A 196 -26.94 20.37 -7.24
CA ASP A 196 -26.81 21.83 -7.45
C ASP A 196 -25.79 22.54 -6.54
N GLY A 197 -24.72 21.84 -6.14
CA GLY A 197 -23.67 22.41 -5.30
C GLY A 197 -23.85 22.20 -3.78
N GLU A 198 -25.03 21.78 -3.33
CA GLU A 198 -25.36 21.49 -1.94
C GLU A 198 -25.55 19.99 -1.72
N PHE A 199 -25.26 19.51 -0.50
CA PHE A 199 -25.53 18.13 -0.13
C PHE A 199 -26.97 17.98 0.32
N ASP A 200 -27.65 16.99 -0.22
CA ASP A 200 -28.97 16.58 0.25
C ASP A 200 -28.82 15.82 1.57
N ILE A 201 -29.15 16.50 2.66
CA ILE A 201 -29.04 15.93 4.03
C ILE A 201 -30.46 15.52 4.49
N PRO A 202 -30.78 14.20 4.46
CA PRO A 202 -32.10 13.76 4.84
C PRO A 202 -32.32 13.92 6.35
N LYS A 203 -33.54 14.33 6.73
CA LYS A 203 -34.00 14.33 8.10
C LYS A 203 -34.40 12.90 8.49
N VAL A 204 -34.02 12.49 9.68
CA VAL A 204 -34.28 11.16 10.22
C VAL A 204 -34.88 11.25 11.62
N LYS A 205 -35.85 10.39 11.92
CA LYS A 205 -36.42 10.22 13.25
C LYS A 205 -35.96 8.89 13.81
N TYR A 206 -35.20 8.91 14.89
CA TYR A 206 -34.76 7.70 15.55
C TYR A 206 -35.88 7.05 16.34
N THR A 207 -36.05 5.75 16.21
CA THR A 207 -37.07 4.96 16.94
C THR A 207 -36.48 4.22 18.12
N THR A 208 -35.19 3.97 18.14
CA THR A 208 -34.47 3.21 19.17
C THR A 208 -33.25 3.95 19.71
N GLY A 209 -32.70 3.46 20.83
CA GLY A 209 -31.47 3.97 21.43
C GLY A 209 -31.62 5.28 22.22
N ALA A 210 -30.49 5.92 22.49
CA ALA A 210 -30.43 7.16 23.30
C ALA A 210 -31.12 8.38 22.62
N TYR A 211 -31.45 8.27 21.35
CA TYR A 211 -32.04 9.34 20.53
C TYR A 211 -33.49 9.05 20.13
N ALA A 212 -34.12 8.02 20.76
CA ALA A 212 -35.49 7.64 20.43
C ALA A 212 -36.48 8.84 20.51
N GLY A 213 -37.26 9.02 19.45
CA GLY A 213 -38.19 10.13 19.33
C GLY A 213 -37.58 11.47 18.85
N GLN A 214 -36.26 11.60 18.74
CA GLN A 214 -35.63 12.81 18.26
C GLN A 214 -35.54 12.81 16.73
N VAL A 215 -35.79 13.98 16.14
CA VAL A 215 -35.55 14.25 14.71
C VAL A 215 -34.19 14.89 14.61
N LYS A 216 -33.32 14.32 13.77
CA LYS A 216 -31.97 14.84 13.46
C LYS A 216 -31.73 14.81 11.96
N GLU A 217 -30.77 15.58 11.51
CA GLU A 217 -30.25 15.46 10.15
C GLU A 217 -29.20 14.35 10.10
N ALA A 218 -29.22 13.53 9.06
CA ALA A 218 -28.19 12.54 8.79
C ALA A 218 -26.88 13.28 8.48
N GLY A 219 -25.94 13.22 9.40
CA GLY A 219 -24.69 13.98 9.31
C GLY A 219 -23.69 13.37 8.34
N PHE A 220 -22.64 14.13 8.01
CA PHE A 220 -21.47 13.60 7.33
C PHE A 220 -20.79 12.51 8.15
N GLY A 221 -20.21 11.54 7.46
CA GLY A 221 -19.35 10.56 8.12
C GLY A 221 -18.07 11.18 8.71
N PRO A 222 -17.30 10.40 9.46
CA PRO A 222 -16.09 10.85 10.11
C PRO A 222 -15.09 11.45 9.10
N LYS A 223 -14.69 12.70 9.28
CA LYS A 223 -13.69 13.37 8.43
C LYS A 223 -12.35 12.64 8.44
N ALA A 224 -12.00 12.03 9.58
CA ALA A 224 -10.76 11.28 9.75
C ALA A 224 -10.62 10.11 8.77
N PHE A 225 -11.73 9.47 8.36
CA PHE A 225 -11.70 8.40 7.37
C PHE A 225 -11.14 8.91 6.03
N GLY A 226 -11.75 9.94 5.44
CA GLY A 226 -11.31 10.50 4.16
C GLY A 226 -9.90 11.08 4.23
N ALA A 227 -9.60 11.83 5.30
CA ALA A 227 -8.29 12.43 5.49
C ALA A 227 -7.17 11.38 5.53
N LEU A 228 -7.33 10.34 6.35
CA LEU A 228 -6.33 9.28 6.48
C LEU A 228 -6.26 8.38 5.25
N PHE A 229 -7.41 8.10 4.63
CA PHE A 229 -7.45 7.32 3.39
C PHE A 229 -6.62 7.98 2.29
N PHE A 230 -6.91 9.24 1.94
CA PHE A 230 -6.17 9.96 0.91
C PHE A 230 -4.71 10.18 1.28
N PHE A 231 -4.41 10.43 2.56
CA PHE A 231 -3.04 10.63 3.00
C PHE A 231 -2.22 9.35 2.92
N ILE A 232 -2.70 8.24 3.48
CA ILE A 232 -1.95 6.97 3.55
C ILE A 232 -1.81 6.34 2.16
N THR A 233 -2.90 6.29 1.39
CA THR A 233 -2.87 5.74 0.03
C THR A 233 -2.07 6.64 -0.92
N GLY A 234 -2.10 7.97 -0.73
CA GLY A 234 -1.28 8.91 -1.48
C GLY A 234 0.20 8.82 -1.16
N PHE A 235 0.54 8.68 0.11
CA PHE A 235 1.92 8.48 0.54
C PHE A 235 2.48 7.15 0.01
N HIS A 236 1.68 6.09 0.07
CA HIS A 236 2.02 4.82 -0.57
C HIS A 236 2.16 4.96 -2.09
N GLY A 237 1.20 5.62 -2.75
CA GLY A 237 1.24 5.88 -4.20
C GLY A 237 2.48 6.66 -4.64
N PHE A 238 2.95 7.61 -3.82
CA PHE A 238 4.22 8.31 -4.06
C PHE A 238 5.42 7.33 -4.02
N HIS A 239 5.43 6.37 -3.10
CA HIS A 239 6.47 5.34 -3.03
C HIS A 239 6.44 4.40 -4.25
N VAL A 240 5.24 3.98 -4.68
CA VAL A 240 5.09 3.20 -5.92
C VAL A 240 5.58 3.99 -7.13
N PHE A 241 5.20 5.27 -7.24
CA PHE A 241 5.63 6.13 -8.34
C PHE A 241 7.14 6.30 -8.39
N SER A 242 7.77 6.62 -7.25
CA SER A 242 9.23 6.73 -7.16
C SER A 242 9.92 5.40 -7.49
N GLY A 243 9.35 4.27 -7.04
CA GLY A 243 9.82 2.93 -7.36
C GLY A 243 9.79 2.65 -8.87
N VAL A 244 8.69 2.94 -9.55
CA VAL A 244 8.55 2.81 -11.01
C VAL A 244 9.57 3.68 -11.74
N LEU A 245 9.80 4.91 -11.26
CA LEU A 245 10.82 5.81 -11.83
C LEU A 245 12.22 5.23 -11.70
N PHE A 246 12.62 4.78 -10.51
CA PHE A 246 13.93 4.18 -10.28
C PHE A 246 14.11 2.87 -11.06
N LEU A 247 13.10 2.01 -11.09
CA LEU A 247 13.14 0.77 -11.89
C LEU A 247 13.34 1.09 -13.37
N THR A 248 12.69 2.13 -13.89
CA THR A 248 12.86 2.58 -15.29
C THR A 248 14.28 3.03 -15.57
N ILE A 249 14.88 3.85 -14.69
CA ILE A 249 16.28 4.30 -14.81
C ILE A 249 17.23 3.09 -14.80
N ILE A 250 17.03 2.15 -13.88
CA ILE A 250 17.87 0.95 -13.74
C ILE A 250 17.70 0.03 -14.95
N MET A 251 16.48 -0.13 -15.45
CA MET A 251 16.20 -0.90 -16.68
C MET A 251 16.95 -0.31 -17.90
N ILE A 252 16.93 1.02 -18.07
CA ILE A 252 17.66 1.70 -19.16
C ILE A 252 19.17 1.46 -19.00
N ASN A 253 19.71 1.58 -17.78
CA ASN A 253 21.12 1.31 -17.51
C ASN A 253 21.49 -0.17 -17.74
N ALA A 254 20.61 -1.11 -17.39
CA ALA A 254 20.79 -2.52 -17.72
C ALA A 254 20.75 -2.75 -19.24
N ALA A 255 19.81 -2.11 -19.94
CA ALA A 255 19.68 -2.19 -21.39
C ALA A 255 20.87 -1.57 -22.14
N SER A 256 21.55 -0.56 -21.61
CA SER A 256 22.78 0.01 -22.18
C SER A 256 24.01 -0.88 -21.95
N GLY A 257 23.93 -1.89 -21.07
CA GLY A 257 25.06 -2.77 -20.70
C GLY A 257 25.99 -2.21 -19.64
N LEU A 258 25.63 -1.08 -19.01
CA LEU A 258 26.44 -0.42 -18.00
C LEU A 258 26.78 -1.35 -16.82
N TYR A 259 25.85 -2.22 -16.42
CA TYR A 259 26.03 -3.14 -15.30
C TYR A 259 26.92 -4.33 -15.63
N ALA A 260 26.94 -4.78 -16.89
CA ALA A 260 27.87 -5.82 -17.32
C ALA A 260 29.35 -5.35 -17.31
N ALA A 261 29.57 -4.04 -17.46
CA ALA A 261 30.90 -3.43 -17.44
C ALA A 261 31.39 -3.06 -16.03
N ARG A 262 30.51 -3.05 -15.02
CA ARG A 262 30.85 -2.64 -13.65
C ARG A 262 31.33 -3.83 -12.79
N LYS A 263 32.28 -3.58 -11.89
CA LYS A 263 32.80 -4.56 -10.92
C LYS A 263 31.67 -5.14 -10.02
N ASN A 264 30.65 -4.36 -9.70
CA ASN A 264 29.54 -4.75 -8.83
C ASN A 264 28.33 -5.36 -9.60
N GLY A 265 28.43 -5.56 -10.91
CA GLY A 265 27.41 -6.21 -11.73
C GLY A 265 26.01 -5.60 -11.54
N TYR A 266 25.02 -6.49 -11.38
CA TYR A 266 23.59 -6.14 -11.23
C TYR A 266 23.14 -5.87 -9.76
N GLU A 267 24.04 -5.53 -8.86
CA GLU A 267 23.72 -5.26 -7.43
C GLU A 267 22.64 -4.17 -7.26
N MET A 268 22.57 -3.19 -8.17
CA MET A 268 21.52 -2.16 -8.15
C MET A 268 20.13 -2.72 -8.39
N VAL A 269 19.99 -3.76 -9.22
CA VAL A 269 18.73 -4.45 -9.45
C VAL A 269 18.24 -5.13 -8.18
N GLU A 270 19.15 -5.76 -7.44
CA GLU A 270 18.85 -6.38 -6.16
C GLU A 270 18.41 -5.37 -5.09
N LYS A 271 19.09 -4.22 -4.99
CA LYS A 271 18.71 -3.15 -4.06
C LYS A 271 17.31 -2.61 -4.35
N MET A 272 16.99 -2.41 -5.63
CA MET A 272 15.64 -1.97 -6.02
C MET A 272 14.60 -3.07 -5.85
N GLY A 273 14.99 -4.34 -5.97
CA GLY A 273 14.14 -5.46 -5.63
C GLY A 273 13.69 -5.41 -4.17
N LEU A 274 14.61 -5.16 -3.24
CA LEU A 274 14.27 -4.99 -1.82
C LEU A 274 13.29 -3.84 -1.59
N TYR A 275 13.52 -2.69 -2.24
CA TYR A 275 12.61 -1.56 -2.16
C TYR A 275 11.21 -1.89 -2.70
N TRP A 276 11.13 -2.52 -3.88
CA TRP A 276 9.86 -2.87 -4.52
C TRP A 276 9.04 -3.85 -3.68
N HIS A 277 9.67 -4.89 -3.15
CA HIS A 277 9.00 -5.85 -2.27
C HIS A 277 8.51 -5.22 -0.97
N PHE A 278 9.24 -4.24 -0.43
CA PHE A 278 8.80 -3.48 0.72
C PHE A 278 7.53 -2.67 0.40
N VAL A 279 7.52 -1.97 -0.73
CA VAL A 279 6.35 -1.18 -1.16
C VAL A 279 5.12 -2.07 -1.37
N ASP A 280 5.28 -3.23 -2.02
CA ASP A 280 4.21 -4.22 -2.18
C ASP A 280 3.69 -4.74 -0.83
N LEU A 281 4.59 -4.99 0.12
CA LEU A 281 4.22 -5.46 1.46
C LEU A 281 3.44 -4.40 2.23
N VAL A 282 3.83 -3.14 2.15
CA VAL A 282 3.08 -2.02 2.73
C VAL A 282 1.66 -1.96 2.16
N TRP A 283 1.49 -2.16 0.85
CA TRP A 283 0.16 -2.20 0.24
C TRP A 283 -0.74 -3.29 0.84
N VAL A 284 -0.21 -4.48 1.09
CA VAL A 284 -0.97 -5.56 1.73
C VAL A 284 -1.53 -5.12 3.09
N PHE A 285 -0.76 -4.40 3.90
CA PHE A 285 -1.24 -3.86 5.18
C PHE A 285 -2.27 -2.74 4.98
N VAL A 286 -2.06 -1.85 4.03
CA VAL A 286 -3.02 -0.79 3.68
C VAL A 286 -4.34 -1.42 3.21
N PHE A 287 -4.26 -2.42 2.33
CA PHE A 287 -5.42 -3.18 1.86
C PHE A 287 -6.18 -3.83 3.03
N LEU A 288 -5.47 -4.54 3.91
CA LEU A 288 -6.07 -5.17 5.08
C LEU A 288 -6.83 -4.16 5.96
N VAL A 289 -6.22 -3.01 6.24
CA VAL A 289 -6.74 -2.04 7.22
C VAL A 289 -7.89 -1.19 6.67
N PHE A 290 -7.83 -0.78 5.40
CA PHE A 290 -8.85 0.10 4.82
C PHE A 290 -9.98 -0.63 4.14
N TYR A 291 -9.72 -1.81 3.57
CA TYR A 291 -10.71 -2.48 2.72
C TYR A 291 -11.27 -3.77 3.33
N LEU A 292 -10.55 -4.44 4.24
CA LEU A 292 -11.04 -5.69 4.86
C LEU A 292 -11.49 -5.51 6.30
N LEU A 293 -10.94 -4.57 7.04
CA LEU A 293 -11.36 -4.24 8.41
C LEU A 293 -12.38 -3.10 8.43
#